data_ae7eb9b3e56ea495c5e20bb6ead84804
#
_entry.id   ae7eb9b3e56ea495c5e20bb6ead84804
#
_cell.length_a   1.000
_cell.length_b   1.000
_cell.length_c   1.000
_cell.angle_alpha   90.00
_cell.angle_beta   90.00
_cell.angle_gamma   90.00
#
_symmetry.space_group_name_H-M   'P 1'
#
loop_
_entity.id
_entity.type
_entity.pdbx_description
1 polymer ?
#
loop_
_entity_poly.entity_id
_entity_poly.type
_entity_poly.pdbx_seq_one_letter_code
_entity_poly.pdbx_strand_id
1 'polypeptide(L)'
;MGAEELASVVVAEKEAPPPPPLVIGLQPSALVDHVARVDWALLHSIPGERGGSQQVGFDDLKHILNEVNSHILPSPEDLSPVRTMAGGSVANTIRGLAAGLGISCGIVGACGDDEQGCMFVHNMSSNGVSISRLRVKKGPTGQCVCLVDALGNRTMRPCLSTAVKLQWLALRYGYYNLELIRAAIRLAKQEGTAVSLDLASFEMVRNFRSHLLEILKSGQIDLCFANEDEARELMRGEPNSDPESALGFLSRHCKWAVVTLGSKGSIAKHGKEIVRVPAIGEARAIDATGAGDLFASGFLYGMIRGLSLEDCCKVGSCSGGSVIRALGGEVRLENWQWMYKELLAQGLPLPDLTDDSTILTKSEKMTT
;
A
#
# COMPACT_ATOMS: atom_id res chain seq x y z
N MET A 1 -51.77 42.40 -3.44
CA MET A 1 -50.40 42.20 -2.94
C MET A 1 -50.30 40.73 -2.56
N GLY A 2 -49.92 39.86 -3.30
CA GLY A 2 -48.86 39.71 -4.27
C GLY A 2 -48.02 38.53 -3.77
N ALA A 3 -48.53 37.24 -4.02
CA ALA A 3 -47.84 36.01 -3.60
C ALA A 3 -46.67 35.67 -4.58
N GLU A 4 -46.05 36.69 -5.16
CA GLU A 4 -45.03 36.54 -6.23
C GLU A 4 -43.59 36.82 -5.80
N GLU A 5 -43.32 37.00 -4.51
CA GLU A 5 -41.98 37.51 -4.08
C GLU A 5 -41.12 36.49 -3.29
N LEU A 6 -41.40 35.21 -3.35
CA LEU A 6 -40.60 34.18 -2.63
C LEU A 6 -40.14 33.00 -3.48
N ALA A 7 -39.93 33.23 -4.78
CA ALA A 7 -39.24 32.26 -5.64
C ALA A 7 -37.88 32.79 -6.09
N SER A 8 -37.04 33.29 -5.20
CA SER A 8 -35.62 33.37 -5.44
C SER A 8 -35.08 31.95 -5.30
N VAL A 9 -35.11 31.24 -6.44
CA VAL A 9 -34.40 29.98 -6.63
C VAL A 9 -32.94 30.22 -6.32
N VAL A 10 -32.49 29.75 -5.16
CA VAL A 10 -31.09 29.48 -4.92
C VAL A 10 -30.70 28.39 -5.92
N VAL A 11 -30.20 28.83 -7.07
CA VAL A 11 -29.47 27.97 -7.98
C VAL A 11 -28.23 27.56 -7.20
N ALA A 12 -28.29 26.39 -6.54
CA ALA A 12 -27.11 25.76 -6.02
C ALA A 12 -26.14 25.64 -7.22
N GLU A 13 -25.08 26.43 -7.22
CA GLU A 13 -23.97 26.25 -8.12
C GLU A 13 -23.58 24.76 -8.00
N LYS A 14 -23.78 24.01 -9.06
CA LYS A 14 -23.27 22.64 -9.14
C LYS A 14 -21.75 22.81 -9.03
N GLU A 15 -21.21 22.45 -7.87
CA GLU A 15 -19.77 22.35 -7.72
C GLU A 15 -19.22 21.57 -8.91
N ALA A 16 -18.21 22.14 -9.53
CA ALA A 16 -17.52 21.47 -10.66
C ALA A 16 -17.06 20.09 -10.15
N PRO A 17 -17.21 19.04 -10.95
CA PRO A 17 -16.74 17.72 -10.53
C PRO A 17 -15.27 17.82 -10.13
N PRO A 18 -14.85 17.19 -9.01
CA PRO A 18 -13.46 17.24 -8.58
C PRO A 18 -12.54 16.79 -9.70
N PRO A 19 -11.35 17.37 -9.85
CA PRO A 19 -10.42 17.01 -10.90
C PRO A 19 -10.13 15.50 -10.85
N PRO A 20 -9.88 14.85 -11.99
CA PRO A 20 -9.60 13.42 -12.02
C PRO A 20 -8.36 13.12 -11.19
N PRO A 21 -8.34 11.98 -10.46
CA PRO A 21 -7.20 11.60 -9.66
C PRO A 21 -5.95 11.43 -10.53
N LEU A 22 -4.82 11.94 -10.05
CA LEU A 22 -3.52 11.84 -10.72
C LEU A 22 -2.97 10.41 -10.66
N VAL A 23 -3.23 9.70 -9.54
CA VAL A 23 -2.82 8.31 -9.35
C VAL A 23 -4.05 7.44 -9.07
N ILE A 24 -4.16 6.33 -9.80
CA ILE A 24 -5.23 5.35 -9.62
C ILE A 24 -4.63 4.02 -9.18
N GLY A 25 -5.04 3.56 -8.00
CA GLY A 25 -4.72 2.23 -7.51
C GLY A 25 -5.75 1.19 -7.96
N LEU A 26 -5.28 0.06 -8.47
CA LEU A 26 -6.13 -1.06 -8.82
C LEU A 26 -6.03 -2.14 -7.75
N GLN A 27 -7.00 -2.18 -6.85
CA GLN A 27 -7.15 -3.21 -5.82
C GLN A 27 -8.50 -3.90 -5.99
N PRO A 28 -8.55 -5.01 -6.69
CA PRO A 28 -9.80 -5.65 -7.09
C PRO A 28 -10.72 -6.03 -5.96
N SER A 29 -10.16 -6.48 -4.84
CA SER A 29 -10.88 -6.80 -3.61
C SER A 29 -10.42 -5.86 -2.51
N ALA A 30 -11.33 -5.07 -1.96
CA ALA A 30 -11.10 -4.38 -0.71
C ALA A 30 -10.74 -5.41 0.38
N LEU A 31 -9.77 -5.06 1.21
CA LEU A 31 -9.33 -5.88 2.34
C LEU A 31 -9.46 -5.08 3.63
N VAL A 32 -9.85 -5.77 4.69
CA VAL A 32 -9.76 -5.26 6.05
C VAL A 32 -8.74 -6.10 6.80
N ASP A 33 -7.73 -5.44 7.34
CA ASP A 33 -6.64 -6.08 8.07
C ASP A 33 -6.97 -6.12 9.56
N HIS A 34 -6.84 -7.32 10.16
CA HIS A 34 -6.86 -7.55 11.61
C HIS A 34 -5.42 -7.78 12.07
N VAL A 35 -4.85 -6.78 12.70
CA VAL A 35 -3.42 -6.77 13.07
C VAL A 35 -3.26 -7.04 14.56
N ALA A 36 -2.44 -8.03 14.91
CA ALA A 36 -2.15 -8.40 16.31
C ALA A 36 -0.66 -8.76 16.49
N ARG A 37 -0.09 -8.40 17.63
CA ARG A 37 1.21 -8.92 18.05
C ARG A 37 1.02 -10.24 18.77
N VAL A 38 1.71 -11.29 18.32
CA VAL A 38 1.52 -12.65 18.79
C VAL A 38 2.84 -13.34 19.06
N ASP A 39 2.78 -14.39 19.88
CA ASP A 39 3.92 -15.24 20.15
C ASP A 39 4.24 -16.21 19.01
N TRP A 40 5.37 -16.89 19.15
CA TRP A 40 5.84 -17.85 18.16
C TRP A 40 4.99 -19.12 18.06
N ALA A 41 4.25 -19.47 19.13
CA ALA A 41 3.45 -20.69 19.14
C ALA A 41 2.32 -20.62 18.12
N LEU A 42 1.61 -19.47 18.06
CA LEU A 42 0.58 -19.25 17.05
C LEU A 42 1.17 -19.25 15.64
N LEU A 43 2.29 -18.55 15.43
CA LEU A 43 2.92 -18.46 14.11
C LEU A 43 3.38 -19.81 13.53
N HIS A 44 3.66 -20.80 14.40
CA HIS A 44 4.01 -22.16 13.99
C HIS A 44 2.80 -23.07 13.77
N SER A 45 1.64 -22.76 14.36
CA SER A 45 0.42 -23.56 14.24
C SER A 45 -0.42 -23.24 13.02
N ILE A 46 -0.27 -22.04 12.43
CA ILE A 46 -1.06 -21.60 11.29
C ILE A 46 -0.46 -22.06 9.94
N PRO A 47 -1.29 -22.24 8.90
CA PRO A 47 -0.81 -22.63 7.57
C PRO A 47 0.15 -21.62 6.96
N GLY A 48 1.13 -22.07 6.17
CA GLY A 48 2.03 -21.26 5.38
C GLY A 48 3.30 -20.81 6.07
N GLU A 49 4.19 -20.17 5.31
CA GLU A 49 5.50 -19.75 5.80
C GLU A 49 5.38 -18.49 6.67
N ARG A 50 6.24 -18.42 7.70
CA ARG A 50 6.38 -17.24 8.52
C ARG A 50 7.02 -16.09 7.69
N GLY A 51 6.54 -14.88 7.90
CA GLY A 51 6.98 -13.70 7.13
C GLY A 51 6.33 -13.59 5.76
N GLY A 52 5.56 -14.60 5.35
CA GLY A 52 4.90 -14.66 4.06
C GLY A 52 3.42 -14.28 4.08
N SER A 53 2.80 -14.36 2.91
CA SER A 53 1.40 -14.03 2.66
C SER A 53 0.70 -15.18 1.94
N GLN A 54 0.13 -16.12 2.69
CA GLN A 54 -0.61 -17.25 2.13
C GLN A 54 -2.11 -17.05 2.26
N GLN A 55 -2.83 -17.24 1.16
CA GLN A 55 -4.29 -17.24 1.18
C GLN A 55 -4.86 -18.39 2.00
N VAL A 56 -5.89 -18.09 2.80
CA VAL A 56 -6.63 -19.04 3.62
C VAL A 56 -8.12 -19.04 3.30
N GLY A 57 -8.82 -20.10 3.70
CA GLY A 57 -10.28 -20.17 3.67
C GLY A 57 -10.93 -19.33 4.79
N PHE A 58 -12.25 -19.19 4.71
CA PHE A 58 -13.01 -18.45 5.74
C PHE A 58 -12.95 -19.15 7.12
N ASP A 59 -12.99 -20.47 7.13
CA ASP A 59 -12.93 -21.23 8.38
C ASP A 59 -11.55 -21.14 9.03
N ASP A 60 -10.47 -21.18 8.24
CA ASP A 60 -9.11 -20.97 8.73
C ASP A 60 -8.94 -19.54 9.28
N LEU A 61 -9.44 -18.54 8.55
CA LEU A 61 -9.41 -17.13 9.02
C LEU A 61 -10.08 -17.00 10.38
N LYS A 62 -11.31 -17.55 10.50
CA LYS A 62 -12.06 -17.51 11.75
C LYS A 62 -11.35 -18.25 12.88
N HIS A 63 -10.75 -19.42 12.59
CA HIS A 63 -9.96 -20.15 13.55
C HIS A 63 -8.78 -19.33 14.03
N ILE A 64 -7.99 -18.76 13.13
CA ILE A 64 -6.83 -17.92 13.49
C ILE A 64 -7.25 -16.72 14.35
N LEU A 65 -8.34 -16.01 13.99
CA LEU A 65 -8.85 -14.88 14.76
C LEU A 65 -9.28 -15.26 16.19
N ASN A 66 -9.83 -16.47 16.37
CA ASN A 66 -10.18 -16.97 17.69
C ASN A 66 -8.94 -17.28 18.54
N GLU A 67 -7.91 -17.88 17.93
CA GLU A 67 -6.67 -18.25 18.61
C GLU A 67 -5.83 -17.01 18.98
N VAL A 68 -5.90 -15.93 18.21
CA VAL A 68 -5.12 -14.70 18.43
C VAL A 68 -5.22 -14.24 19.89
N ASN A 69 -6.40 -14.22 20.48
CA ASN A 69 -6.62 -13.71 21.83
C ASN A 69 -5.82 -14.48 22.92
N SER A 70 -5.52 -15.76 22.69
CA SER A 70 -4.76 -16.59 23.60
C SER A 70 -3.24 -16.43 23.44
N HIS A 71 -2.79 -15.78 22.38
CA HIS A 71 -1.39 -15.67 21.98
C HIS A 71 -0.88 -14.22 21.88
N ILE A 72 -1.66 -13.24 22.38
CA ILE A 72 -1.30 -11.83 22.31
C ILE A 72 -0.06 -11.53 23.15
N LEU A 73 0.90 -10.83 22.54
CA LEU A 73 2.03 -10.24 23.26
C LEU A 73 1.62 -8.85 23.78
N PRO A 74 1.70 -8.61 25.10
CA PRO A 74 1.40 -7.30 25.66
C PRO A 74 2.31 -6.21 25.06
N SER A 75 1.72 -5.09 24.69
CA SER A 75 2.46 -3.89 24.30
C SER A 75 1.96 -2.71 25.12
N PRO A 76 2.86 -1.94 25.78
CA PRO A 76 2.45 -0.76 26.53
C PRO A 76 1.83 0.34 25.66
N GLU A 77 2.05 0.30 24.35
CA GLU A 77 1.64 1.32 23.41
C GLU A 77 0.28 1.02 22.74
N ASP A 78 -0.23 -0.21 22.86
CA ASP A 78 -1.46 -0.63 22.20
C ASP A 78 -2.61 -0.79 23.19
N LEU A 79 -3.61 0.10 23.09
CA LEU A 79 -4.84 0.05 23.90
C LEU A 79 -5.78 -1.10 23.48
N SER A 80 -5.61 -1.67 22.29
CA SER A 80 -6.40 -2.79 21.79
C SER A 80 -5.49 -3.93 21.34
N PRO A 81 -5.75 -5.16 21.79
CA PRO A 81 -4.96 -6.33 21.43
C PRO A 81 -5.03 -6.67 19.92
N VAL A 82 -6.13 -6.35 19.28
CA VAL A 82 -6.30 -6.48 17.83
C VAL A 82 -6.74 -5.14 17.24
N ARG A 83 -6.03 -4.66 16.25
CA ARG A 83 -6.41 -3.46 15.48
C ARG A 83 -7.03 -3.88 14.16
N THR A 84 -8.21 -3.34 13.88
CA THR A 84 -8.91 -3.56 12.60
C THR A 84 -8.89 -2.27 11.79
N MET A 85 -8.45 -2.35 10.53
CA MET A 85 -8.30 -1.19 9.64
C MET A 85 -8.46 -1.56 8.17
N ALA A 86 -8.71 -0.57 7.31
CA ALA A 86 -8.63 -0.78 5.87
C ALA A 86 -7.21 -1.18 5.48
N GLY A 87 -7.08 -2.23 4.67
CA GLY A 87 -5.81 -2.85 4.32
C GLY A 87 -5.68 -3.18 2.84
N GLY A 88 -4.63 -3.90 2.53
CA GLY A 88 -4.20 -4.24 1.18
C GLY A 88 -3.17 -3.26 0.63
N SER A 89 -2.15 -3.79 -0.03
CA SER A 89 -0.95 -3.07 -0.44
C SER A 89 -1.26 -1.81 -1.27
N VAL A 90 -2.13 -1.94 -2.29
CA VAL A 90 -2.51 -0.80 -3.13
C VAL A 90 -3.27 0.26 -2.31
N ALA A 91 -4.21 -0.14 -1.46
CA ALA A 91 -4.94 0.81 -0.62
C ALA A 91 -4.00 1.56 0.34
N ASN A 92 -3.04 0.87 0.95
CA ASN A 92 -2.03 1.49 1.80
C ASN A 92 -1.18 2.52 1.03
N THR A 93 -0.71 2.15 -0.18
CA THR A 93 0.07 3.05 -1.05
C THR A 93 -0.75 4.30 -1.44
N ILE A 94 -1.98 4.10 -1.91
CA ILE A 94 -2.84 5.21 -2.36
C ILE A 94 -3.26 6.11 -1.19
N ARG A 95 -3.56 5.54 -0.04
CA ARG A 95 -3.88 6.28 1.18
C ARG A 95 -2.67 7.09 1.66
N GLY A 96 -1.47 6.50 1.63
CA GLY A 96 -0.23 7.22 1.98
C GLY A 96 0.04 8.41 1.05
N LEU A 97 -0.14 8.23 -0.26
CA LEU A 97 -0.04 9.31 -1.24
C LEU A 97 -1.06 10.43 -0.98
N ALA A 98 -2.31 10.08 -0.71
CA ALA A 98 -3.36 11.08 -0.49
C ALA A 98 -3.20 11.78 0.87
N ALA A 99 -3.22 11.04 1.97
CA ALA A 99 -3.25 11.59 3.32
C ALA A 99 -1.92 12.24 3.74
N GLY A 100 -0.79 11.60 3.41
CA GLY A 100 0.52 12.06 3.88
C GLY A 100 1.27 12.94 2.90
N LEU A 101 0.96 12.85 1.61
CA LEU A 101 1.75 13.51 0.56
C LEU A 101 0.91 14.43 -0.35
N GLY A 102 -0.40 14.60 -0.06
CA GLY A 102 -1.28 15.56 -0.73
C GLY A 102 -1.52 15.29 -2.23
N ILE A 103 -1.34 14.05 -2.68
CA ILE A 103 -1.57 13.69 -4.09
C ILE A 103 -3.02 13.28 -4.30
N SER A 104 -3.68 13.84 -5.32
CA SER A 104 -5.02 13.41 -5.72
C SER A 104 -5.01 11.96 -6.19
N CYS A 105 -5.66 11.08 -5.43
CA CYS A 105 -5.66 9.63 -5.66
C CYS A 105 -7.05 9.06 -5.76
N GLY A 106 -7.18 7.93 -6.48
CA GLY A 106 -8.41 7.15 -6.55
C GLY A 106 -8.14 5.66 -6.49
N ILE A 107 -9.15 4.89 -6.10
CA ILE A 107 -9.07 3.44 -6.05
C ILE A 107 -10.14 2.79 -6.93
N VAL A 108 -9.75 1.74 -7.65
CA VAL A 108 -10.62 0.90 -8.47
C VAL A 108 -10.68 -0.50 -7.87
N GLY A 109 -11.88 -1.02 -7.64
CA GLY A 109 -12.07 -2.34 -7.07
C GLY A 109 -13.49 -2.59 -6.62
N ALA A 110 -13.67 -3.55 -5.71
CA ALA A 110 -14.97 -3.84 -5.11
C ALA A 110 -14.82 -4.20 -3.62
N CYS A 111 -15.83 -3.84 -2.83
CA CYS A 111 -16.04 -4.29 -1.45
C CYS A 111 -17.39 -5.00 -1.33
N GLY A 112 -17.64 -5.67 -0.22
CA GLY A 112 -18.95 -6.20 0.15
C GLY A 112 -19.89 -5.12 0.64
N ASP A 113 -21.16 -5.48 0.84
CA ASP A 113 -22.21 -4.67 1.45
C ASP A 113 -22.33 -4.91 2.98
N ASP A 114 -21.20 -5.27 3.59
CA ASP A 114 -21.05 -5.59 5.01
C ASP A 114 -20.36 -4.45 5.79
N GLU A 115 -20.26 -4.62 7.10
CA GLU A 115 -19.62 -3.66 8.00
C GLU A 115 -18.17 -3.37 7.62
N GLN A 116 -17.42 -4.39 7.20
CA GLN A 116 -16.03 -4.28 6.76
C GLN A 116 -15.93 -3.46 5.46
N GLY A 117 -16.88 -3.60 4.55
CA GLY A 117 -16.99 -2.77 3.34
C GLY A 117 -17.25 -1.30 3.68
N CYS A 118 -18.16 -1.04 4.60
CA CYS A 118 -18.41 0.31 5.09
C CYS A 118 -17.17 0.92 5.75
N MET A 119 -16.46 0.15 6.58
CA MET A 119 -15.20 0.58 7.20
C MET A 119 -14.15 0.93 6.14
N PHE A 120 -13.94 0.07 5.15
CA PHE A 120 -12.99 0.32 4.07
C PHE A 120 -13.32 1.61 3.30
N VAL A 121 -14.57 1.78 2.89
CA VAL A 121 -15.05 2.97 2.17
C VAL A 121 -14.83 4.23 3.00
N HIS A 122 -15.25 4.21 4.28
CA HIS A 122 -15.09 5.34 5.18
C HIS A 122 -13.61 5.70 5.38
N ASN A 123 -12.75 4.71 5.63
CA ASN A 123 -11.32 4.94 5.82
C ASN A 123 -10.66 5.56 4.58
N MET A 124 -10.94 5.03 3.39
CA MET A 124 -10.35 5.56 2.15
C MET A 124 -10.83 6.99 1.87
N SER A 125 -12.13 7.26 2.00
CA SER A 125 -12.70 8.59 1.74
C SER A 125 -12.24 9.64 2.76
N SER A 126 -12.16 9.29 4.05
CA SER A 126 -11.68 10.20 5.10
C SER A 126 -10.19 10.53 4.98
N ASN A 127 -9.45 9.72 4.26
CA ASN A 127 -8.04 9.97 3.92
C ASN A 127 -7.85 10.62 2.52
N GLY A 128 -8.90 11.21 1.95
CA GLY A 128 -8.82 11.96 0.69
C GLY A 128 -8.72 11.11 -0.57
N VAL A 129 -8.98 9.80 -0.49
CA VAL A 129 -8.95 8.91 -1.67
C VAL A 129 -10.33 8.89 -2.34
N SER A 130 -10.37 9.18 -3.64
CA SER A 130 -11.61 9.05 -4.42
C SER A 130 -12.05 7.59 -4.53
N ILE A 131 -13.25 7.32 -4.04
CA ILE A 131 -13.92 6.01 -4.08
C ILE A 131 -14.93 5.89 -5.22
N SER A 132 -15.01 6.88 -6.11
CA SER A 132 -16.02 6.94 -7.18
C SER A 132 -16.00 5.73 -8.14
N ARG A 133 -14.89 5.00 -8.18
CA ARG A 133 -14.71 3.78 -8.98
C ARG A 133 -14.68 2.49 -8.14
N LEU A 134 -14.94 2.58 -6.85
CA LEU A 134 -15.11 1.42 -5.96
C LEU A 134 -16.56 0.94 -6.04
N ARG A 135 -16.78 -0.35 -6.29
CA ARG A 135 -18.11 -0.94 -6.40
C ARG A 135 -18.47 -1.68 -5.11
N VAL A 136 -19.63 -1.38 -4.57
CA VAL A 136 -20.23 -2.19 -3.49
C VAL A 136 -21.01 -3.35 -4.13
N LYS A 137 -20.78 -4.57 -3.63
CA LYS A 137 -21.38 -5.81 -4.13
C LYS A 137 -21.95 -6.61 -2.98
N LYS A 138 -23.00 -7.38 -3.26
CA LYS A 138 -23.60 -8.28 -2.27
C LYS A 138 -22.62 -9.38 -1.85
N GLY A 139 -22.41 -9.48 -0.53
CA GLY A 139 -21.55 -10.48 0.11
C GLY A 139 -20.41 -9.87 0.93
N PRO A 140 -19.58 -10.71 1.58
CA PRO A 140 -18.56 -10.25 2.51
C PRO A 140 -17.39 -9.55 1.82
N THR A 141 -16.85 -8.53 2.46
CA THR A 141 -15.57 -7.91 2.12
C THR A 141 -14.41 -8.86 2.46
N GLY A 142 -13.31 -8.77 1.72
CA GLY A 142 -12.10 -9.54 2.02
C GLY A 142 -11.50 -9.11 3.35
N GLN A 143 -10.89 -10.06 4.05
CA GLN A 143 -10.23 -9.82 5.34
C GLN A 143 -8.84 -10.45 5.33
N CYS A 144 -7.94 -9.92 6.12
CA CYS A 144 -6.59 -10.46 6.30
C CYS A 144 -6.23 -10.45 7.77
N VAL A 145 -5.74 -11.57 8.30
CA VAL A 145 -5.08 -11.57 9.60
C VAL A 145 -3.60 -11.27 9.39
N CYS A 146 -3.14 -10.21 10.03
CA CYS A 146 -1.75 -9.75 10.01
C CYS A 146 -1.14 -10.00 11.40
N LEU A 147 -0.32 -11.04 11.51
CA LEU A 147 0.32 -11.44 12.76
C LEU A 147 1.74 -10.88 12.82
N VAL A 148 2.04 -10.13 13.86
CA VAL A 148 3.32 -9.46 14.07
C VAL A 148 4.07 -10.16 15.21
N ASP A 149 5.29 -10.61 14.94
CA ASP A 149 6.13 -11.25 15.97
C ASP A 149 6.82 -10.21 16.88
N ALA A 150 7.53 -10.71 17.88
CA ALA A 150 8.27 -9.87 18.82
C ALA A 150 9.39 -9.02 18.18
N LEU A 151 9.79 -9.35 16.95
CA LEU A 151 10.82 -8.65 16.19
C LEU A 151 10.23 -7.63 15.20
N GLY A 152 8.88 -7.54 15.11
CA GLY A 152 8.19 -6.67 14.16
C GLY A 152 8.03 -7.27 12.77
N ASN A 153 8.34 -8.55 12.55
CA ASN A 153 8.08 -9.19 11.26
C ASN A 153 6.61 -9.59 11.17
N ARG A 154 6.03 -9.39 9.98
CA ARG A 154 4.64 -9.69 9.70
C ARG A 154 4.45 -11.02 9.01
N THR A 155 3.38 -11.72 9.35
CA THR A 155 2.87 -12.92 8.65
C THR A 155 1.41 -12.69 8.31
N MET A 156 1.03 -12.80 7.03
CA MET A 156 -0.30 -12.44 6.55
C MET A 156 -1.08 -13.64 6.06
N ARG A 157 -2.37 -13.71 6.41
CA ARG A 157 -3.31 -14.75 5.98
C ARG A 157 -4.57 -14.09 5.40
N PRO A 158 -4.50 -13.65 4.14
CA PRO A 158 -5.65 -13.06 3.47
C PRO A 158 -6.70 -14.12 3.15
N CYS A 159 -7.95 -13.81 3.48
CA CYS A 159 -9.15 -14.52 3.06
C CYS A 159 -9.97 -13.61 2.15
N LEU A 160 -10.18 -14.07 0.96
CA LEU A 160 -10.68 -13.24 -0.09
C LEU A 160 -12.18 -13.26 -0.18
N SER A 161 -12.74 -12.09 -0.48
CA SER A 161 -14.16 -11.87 -0.64
C SER A 161 -14.78 -12.77 -1.70
N THR A 162 -15.93 -13.35 -1.38
CA THR A 162 -16.82 -13.96 -2.37
C THR A 162 -17.63 -12.92 -3.14
N ALA A 163 -17.80 -11.70 -2.58
CA ALA A 163 -18.48 -10.60 -3.25
C ALA A 163 -17.76 -10.17 -4.54
N VAL A 164 -16.46 -10.45 -4.64
CA VAL A 164 -15.64 -10.15 -5.82
C VAL A 164 -15.64 -11.24 -6.87
N LYS A 165 -16.41 -12.34 -6.69
CA LYS A 165 -16.67 -13.29 -7.77
C LYS A 165 -17.43 -12.59 -8.89
N LEU A 166 -16.68 -12.02 -9.81
CA LEU A 166 -17.20 -11.50 -11.07
C LEU A 166 -17.42 -12.67 -12.01
N GLN A 167 -18.58 -12.78 -12.59
CA GLN A 167 -18.83 -13.79 -13.64
C GLN A 167 -17.94 -13.59 -14.86
N TRP A 168 -17.32 -12.40 -15.05
CA TRP A 168 -16.54 -12.08 -16.25
C TRP A 168 -15.30 -11.21 -16.06
N LEU A 169 -14.99 -10.70 -14.87
CA LEU A 169 -13.76 -9.92 -14.66
C LEU A 169 -13.38 -9.85 -13.16
N ALA A 170 -12.56 -10.77 -12.69
CA ALA A 170 -12.07 -10.76 -11.34
C ALA A 170 -10.58 -10.40 -11.30
N LEU A 171 -10.22 -9.49 -10.43
CA LEU A 171 -8.84 -9.12 -10.19
C LEU A 171 -8.51 -9.19 -8.74
N ARG A 172 -7.39 -9.83 -8.52
CA ARG A 172 -6.86 -9.93 -7.22
C ARG A 172 -5.41 -10.29 -7.25
N TYR A 173 -4.59 -9.61 -6.38
CA TYR A 173 -3.14 -9.71 -6.54
C TYR A 173 -2.87 -10.02 -8.00
N GLY A 174 -2.73 -9.09 -8.84
CA GLY A 174 -2.66 -9.20 -10.26
C GLY A 174 -2.48 -10.55 -10.93
N TYR A 175 -1.90 -11.51 -10.23
CA TYR A 175 -1.50 -12.82 -10.74
C TYR A 175 -2.62 -13.87 -10.79
N TYR A 176 -3.72 -13.69 -10.05
CA TYR A 176 -4.86 -14.62 -10.13
C TYR A 176 -5.79 -14.33 -11.30
N ASN A 177 -5.65 -13.18 -11.96
CA ASN A 177 -6.36 -12.88 -13.20
C ASN A 177 -5.48 -12.13 -14.18
N LEU A 178 -4.60 -12.84 -14.83
CA LEU A 178 -3.67 -12.34 -15.84
C LEU A 178 -4.36 -11.55 -16.96
N GLU A 179 -5.55 -11.99 -17.39
CA GLU A 179 -6.27 -11.34 -18.46
C GLU A 179 -6.62 -9.89 -18.11
N LEU A 180 -7.03 -9.65 -16.89
CA LEU A 180 -7.41 -8.30 -16.49
C LEU A 180 -6.17 -7.44 -16.22
N ILE A 181 -5.10 -7.97 -15.62
CA ILE A 181 -3.86 -7.19 -15.51
C ILE A 181 -3.37 -6.79 -16.88
N ARG A 182 -3.31 -7.73 -17.81
CA ARG A 182 -2.95 -7.43 -19.19
C ARG A 182 -3.88 -6.41 -19.82
N ALA A 183 -5.21 -6.52 -19.58
CA ALA A 183 -6.18 -5.55 -20.06
C ALA A 183 -5.98 -4.15 -19.44
N ALA A 184 -5.76 -4.09 -18.11
CA ALA A 184 -5.50 -2.84 -17.41
C ALA A 184 -4.19 -2.18 -17.88
N ILE A 185 -3.12 -2.96 -18.03
CA ILE A 185 -1.83 -2.48 -18.57
C ILE A 185 -2.02 -1.96 -19.98
N ARG A 186 -2.69 -2.71 -20.86
CA ARG A 186 -2.94 -2.26 -22.25
C ARG A 186 -3.71 -0.95 -22.28
N LEU A 187 -4.79 -0.83 -21.49
CA LEU A 187 -5.58 0.40 -21.41
C LEU A 187 -4.73 1.57 -20.90
N ALA A 188 -3.98 1.38 -19.83
CA ALA A 188 -3.09 2.41 -19.30
C ALA A 188 -2.07 2.88 -20.36
N LYS A 189 -1.51 1.95 -21.14
CA LYS A 189 -0.57 2.29 -22.20
C LYS A 189 -1.23 2.98 -23.41
N GLN A 190 -2.45 2.62 -23.75
CA GLN A 190 -3.23 3.32 -24.79
C GLN A 190 -3.52 4.76 -24.39
N GLU A 191 -3.77 5.00 -23.09
CA GLU A 191 -4.01 6.35 -22.54
C GLU A 191 -2.70 7.10 -22.18
N GLY A 192 -1.53 6.58 -22.54
CA GLY A 192 -0.24 7.21 -22.25
C GLY A 192 0.15 7.22 -20.76
N THR A 193 -0.53 6.43 -19.93
CA THR A 193 -0.33 6.39 -18.48
C THR A 193 0.84 5.48 -18.11
N ALA A 194 1.66 5.92 -17.14
CA ALA A 194 2.70 5.09 -16.56
C ALA A 194 2.11 3.98 -15.68
N VAL A 195 2.73 2.81 -15.70
CA VAL A 195 2.31 1.63 -14.94
C VAL A 195 3.37 1.27 -13.92
N SER A 196 2.98 1.24 -12.65
CA SER A 196 3.79 0.75 -11.54
C SER A 196 3.32 -0.64 -11.11
N LEU A 197 4.26 -1.54 -10.85
CA LEU A 197 4.05 -2.89 -10.37
C LEU A 197 4.85 -3.12 -9.09
N ASP A 198 4.21 -3.71 -8.08
CA ASP A 198 4.87 -4.26 -6.89
C ASP A 198 4.79 -5.78 -6.92
N LEU A 199 5.87 -6.47 -6.53
CA LEU A 199 5.92 -7.94 -6.56
C LEU A 199 5.12 -8.59 -5.42
N ALA A 200 4.70 -7.81 -4.43
CA ALA A 200 3.75 -8.09 -3.37
C ALA A 200 4.18 -9.11 -2.30
N SER A 201 4.69 -10.27 -2.64
CA SER A 201 5.27 -11.23 -1.70
C SER A 201 6.13 -12.28 -2.40
N PHE A 202 7.10 -12.82 -1.67
CA PHE A 202 7.98 -13.87 -2.20
C PHE A 202 7.23 -15.15 -2.59
N GLU A 203 6.14 -15.51 -1.88
CA GLU A 203 5.30 -16.64 -2.27
C GLU A 203 4.54 -16.38 -3.57
N MET A 204 4.06 -15.16 -3.77
CA MET A 204 3.44 -14.76 -5.04
C MET A 204 4.44 -14.85 -6.18
N VAL A 205 5.65 -14.33 -6.00
CA VAL A 205 6.71 -14.44 -6.99
C VAL A 205 7.02 -15.91 -7.29
N ARG A 206 7.12 -16.76 -6.26
CA ARG A 206 7.38 -18.21 -6.39
C ARG A 206 6.29 -18.91 -7.19
N ASN A 207 5.04 -18.70 -6.81
CA ASN A 207 3.90 -19.42 -7.35
C ASN A 207 3.50 -18.99 -8.76
N PHE A 208 3.75 -17.72 -9.11
CA PHE A 208 3.35 -17.11 -10.39
C PHE A 208 4.53 -16.59 -11.22
N ARG A 209 5.73 -17.08 -10.96
CA ARG A 209 6.97 -16.58 -11.56
C ARG A 209 6.93 -16.53 -13.09
N SER A 210 6.40 -17.53 -13.77
CA SER A 210 6.29 -17.57 -15.24
C SER A 210 5.45 -16.40 -15.77
N HIS A 211 4.30 -16.18 -15.19
CA HIS A 211 3.38 -15.10 -15.57
C HIS A 211 3.95 -13.71 -15.24
N LEU A 212 4.61 -13.59 -14.08
CA LEU A 212 5.29 -12.36 -13.69
C LEU A 212 6.40 -12.01 -14.69
N LEU A 213 7.23 -12.99 -15.06
CA LEU A 213 8.28 -12.79 -16.07
C LEU A 213 7.72 -12.38 -17.41
N GLU A 214 6.56 -12.92 -17.80
CA GLU A 214 5.87 -12.55 -19.04
C GLU A 214 5.41 -11.08 -19.01
N ILE A 215 4.80 -10.63 -17.89
CA ILE A 215 4.40 -9.24 -17.69
C ILE A 215 5.62 -8.31 -17.72
N LEU A 216 6.68 -8.61 -17.00
CA LEU A 216 7.89 -7.81 -16.96
C LEU A 216 8.54 -7.72 -18.36
N LYS A 217 8.72 -8.87 -19.04
CA LYS A 217 9.30 -8.94 -20.39
C LYS A 217 8.45 -8.27 -21.46
N SER A 218 7.18 -7.97 -21.21
CA SER A 218 6.34 -7.20 -22.14
C SER A 218 6.84 -5.78 -22.37
N GLY A 219 7.69 -5.24 -21.46
CA GLY A 219 8.20 -3.86 -21.51
C GLY A 219 7.14 -2.80 -21.24
N GLN A 220 5.95 -3.20 -20.77
CA GLN A 220 4.84 -2.29 -20.51
C GLN A 220 4.81 -1.76 -19.07
N ILE A 221 5.69 -2.26 -18.20
CA ILE A 221 5.84 -1.77 -16.83
C ILE A 221 6.88 -0.66 -16.81
N ASP A 222 6.52 0.52 -16.33
CA ASP A 222 7.45 1.65 -16.24
C ASP A 222 8.27 1.61 -14.96
N LEU A 223 7.66 1.22 -13.84
CA LEU A 223 8.28 1.16 -12.53
C LEU A 223 7.98 -0.19 -11.87
N CYS A 224 8.99 -0.84 -11.31
CA CYS A 224 8.82 -2.07 -10.56
C CYS A 224 9.48 -1.96 -9.18
N PHE A 225 8.71 -2.32 -8.15
CA PHE A 225 9.18 -2.48 -6.78
C PHE A 225 9.33 -3.96 -6.42
N ALA A 226 10.37 -4.27 -5.67
CA ALA A 226 10.59 -5.56 -5.03
C ALA A 226 11.23 -5.35 -3.64
N ASN A 227 11.04 -6.27 -2.73
CA ASN A 227 11.88 -6.37 -1.54
C ASN A 227 12.99 -7.42 -1.71
N GLU A 228 13.87 -7.57 -0.72
CA GLU A 228 15.02 -8.49 -0.77
C GLU A 228 14.58 -9.96 -0.98
N ASP A 229 13.48 -10.40 -0.36
CA ASP A 229 12.99 -11.78 -0.47
C ASP A 229 12.29 -12.04 -1.81
N GLU A 230 11.53 -11.08 -2.31
CA GLU A 230 10.92 -11.11 -3.64
C GLU A 230 11.99 -11.09 -4.73
N ALA A 231 13.03 -10.28 -4.56
CA ALA A 231 14.19 -10.22 -5.45
C ALA A 231 14.88 -11.58 -5.54
N ARG A 232 15.09 -12.25 -4.39
CA ARG A 232 15.69 -13.59 -4.31
C ARG A 232 14.83 -14.64 -5.03
N GLU A 233 13.52 -14.63 -4.82
CA GLU A 233 12.59 -15.55 -5.51
C GLU A 233 12.50 -15.28 -7.02
N LEU A 234 12.53 -14.02 -7.43
CA LEU A 234 12.55 -13.64 -8.84
C LEU A 234 13.78 -14.22 -9.56
N MET A 235 14.91 -14.19 -8.89
CA MET A 235 16.21 -14.66 -9.41
C MET A 235 16.48 -16.15 -9.12
N ARG A 236 15.50 -16.90 -8.59
CA ARG A 236 15.66 -18.32 -8.29
C ARG A 236 16.11 -19.11 -9.53
N GLY A 237 17.21 -19.87 -9.38
CA GLY A 237 17.81 -20.67 -10.46
C GLY A 237 18.82 -19.92 -11.32
N GLU A 238 19.00 -18.62 -11.12
CA GLU A 238 20.10 -17.87 -11.73
C GLU A 238 21.40 -18.03 -10.89
N PRO A 239 22.59 -17.85 -11.49
CA PRO A 239 23.86 -17.98 -10.77
C PRO A 239 23.99 -17.04 -9.57
N ASN A 240 23.42 -15.84 -9.67
CA ASN A 240 23.35 -14.85 -8.61
C ASN A 240 21.89 -14.49 -8.31
N SER A 241 21.51 -14.61 -7.05
CA SER A 241 20.16 -14.28 -6.57
C SER A 241 20.17 -13.13 -5.55
N ASP A 242 21.19 -12.28 -5.61
CA ASP A 242 21.31 -11.08 -4.78
C ASP A 242 20.40 -9.95 -5.28
N PRO A 243 20.11 -8.94 -4.43
CA PRO A 243 19.27 -7.79 -4.79
C PRO A 243 19.81 -6.99 -5.98
N GLU A 244 21.10 -6.89 -6.15
CA GLU A 244 21.77 -6.19 -7.26
C GLU A 244 21.51 -6.89 -8.60
N SER A 245 21.57 -8.22 -8.62
CA SER A 245 21.23 -9.04 -9.79
C SER A 245 19.78 -8.88 -10.17
N ALA A 246 18.87 -8.86 -9.18
CA ALA A 246 17.45 -8.60 -9.40
C ALA A 246 17.20 -7.17 -9.93
N LEU A 247 17.86 -6.16 -9.37
CA LEU A 247 17.82 -4.78 -9.88
C LEU A 247 18.27 -4.72 -11.33
N GLY A 248 19.36 -5.41 -11.66
CA GLY A 248 19.87 -5.54 -13.02
C GLY A 248 18.88 -6.21 -13.96
N PHE A 249 18.17 -7.25 -13.50
CA PHE A 249 17.11 -7.89 -14.27
C PHE A 249 15.92 -6.95 -14.49
N LEU A 250 15.36 -6.38 -13.43
CA LEU A 250 14.20 -5.48 -13.50
C LEU A 250 14.48 -4.28 -14.41
N SER A 251 15.66 -3.68 -14.31
CA SER A 251 16.02 -2.50 -15.10
C SER A 251 16.22 -2.76 -16.61
N ARG A 252 16.26 -4.03 -17.04
CA ARG A 252 16.19 -4.38 -18.47
C ARG A 252 14.77 -4.36 -19.03
N HIS A 253 13.77 -4.42 -18.15
CA HIS A 253 12.36 -4.55 -18.52
C HIS A 253 11.49 -3.37 -18.07
N CYS A 254 11.97 -2.56 -17.11
CA CYS A 254 11.28 -1.39 -16.56
C CYS A 254 12.18 -0.16 -16.68
N LYS A 255 11.59 1.03 -16.85
CA LYS A 255 12.35 2.29 -16.87
C LYS A 255 12.98 2.59 -15.51
N TRP A 256 12.23 2.28 -14.44
CA TRP A 256 12.61 2.45 -13.04
C TRP A 256 12.53 1.09 -12.34
N ALA A 257 13.58 0.72 -11.65
CA ALA A 257 13.62 -0.49 -10.84
C ALA A 257 14.07 -0.14 -9.42
N VAL A 258 13.39 -0.68 -8.43
CA VAL A 258 13.65 -0.40 -7.01
C VAL A 258 13.61 -1.70 -6.23
N VAL A 259 14.65 -1.93 -5.41
CA VAL A 259 14.69 -3.05 -4.47
C VAL A 259 14.89 -2.50 -3.06
N THR A 260 13.92 -2.73 -2.19
CA THR A 260 14.00 -2.36 -0.76
C THR A 260 14.72 -3.46 0.03
N LEU A 261 15.57 -3.05 0.96
CA LEU A 261 16.49 -3.91 1.73
C LEU A 261 16.21 -3.85 3.24
N GLY A 262 14.97 -3.50 3.63
CA GLY A 262 14.57 -3.31 5.02
C GLY A 262 15.43 -2.26 5.73
N SER A 263 16.01 -2.60 6.87
CA SER A 263 16.88 -1.69 7.64
C SER A 263 18.17 -1.28 6.94
N LYS A 264 18.52 -1.93 5.84
CA LYS A 264 19.69 -1.56 5.01
C LYS A 264 19.35 -0.48 3.96
N GLY A 265 18.08 -0.07 3.86
CA GLY A 265 17.61 0.96 2.93
C GLY A 265 17.09 0.42 1.61
N SER A 266 17.55 1.00 0.50
CA SER A 266 17.09 0.63 -0.84
C SER A 266 18.19 0.80 -1.89
N ILE A 267 18.05 0.09 -3.00
CA ILE A 267 18.80 0.31 -4.23
C ILE A 267 17.82 0.59 -5.36
N ALA A 268 18.14 1.55 -6.21
CA ALA A 268 17.28 1.91 -7.32
C ALA A 268 18.09 2.19 -8.58
N LYS A 269 17.48 1.98 -9.73
CA LYS A 269 18.08 2.25 -11.03
C LYS A 269 17.10 2.90 -12.00
N HIS A 270 17.57 3.94 -12.67
CA HIS A 270 16.91 4.60 -13.79
C HIS A 270 17.91 4.88 -14.91
N GLY A 271 17.71 4.28 -16.06
CA GLY A 271 18.67 4.38 -17.16
C GLY A 271 20.06 3.87 -16.76
N LYS A 272 21.06 4.76 -16.76
CA LYS A 272 22.43 4.44 -16.33
C LYS A 272 22.70 4.77 -14.85
N GLU A 273 21.83 5.54 -14.22
CA GLU A 273 21.96 5.96 -12.83
C GLU A 273 21.57 4.80 -11.91
N ILE A 274 22.43 4.54 -10.92
CA ILE A 274 22.18 3.58 -9.84
C ILE A 274 22.47 4.29 -8.54
N VAL A 275 21.53 4.24 -7.61
CA VAL A 275 21.67 4.81 -6.27
C VAL A 275 21.47 3.75 -5.20
N ARG A 276 22.14 3.94 -4.06
CA ARG A 276 21.93 3.17 -2.85
C ARG A 276 21.70 4.17 -1.72
N VAL A 277 20.52 4.10 -1.12
CA VAL A 277 20.12 5.01 -0.05
C VAL A 277 19.90 4.21 1.22
N PRO A 278 20.57 4.56 2.35
CA PRO A 278 20.36 3.90 3.62
C PRO A 278 18.93 4.13 4.13
N ALA A 279 18.46 3.27 5.03
CA ALA A 279 17.20 3.51 5.71
C ALA A 279 17.28 4.78 6.55
N ILE A 280 16.20 5.57 6.56
CA ILE A 280 16.07 6.78 7.36
C ILE A 280 15.16 6.47 8.54
N GLY A 281 15.60 6.85 9.74
CA GLY A 281 14.89 6.62 10.98
C GLY A 281 15.46 5.47 11.80
N GLU A 282 14.62 4.87 12.65
CA GLU A 282 15.05 3.84 13.60
C GLU A 282 15.27 2.48 12.92
N ALA A 283 16.30 1.78 13.36
CA ALA A 283 16.65 0.47 12.82
C ALA A 283 15.64 -0.64 13.19
N ARG A 284 14.80 -0.43 14.22
CA ARG A 284 13.85 -1.42 14.72
C ARG A 284 12.41 -0.99 14.48
N ALA A 285 11.69 -1.77 13.69
CA ALA A 285 10.27 -1.60 13.48
C ALA A 285 9.45 -2.13 14.68
N ILE A 286 8.37 -1.44 15.03
CA ILE A 286 7.31 -2.00 15.88
C ILE A 286 6.53 -3.04 15.07
N ASP A 287 6.18 -2.69 13.83
CA ASP A 287 5.52 -3.56 12.85
C ASP A 287 5.97 -3.15 11.45
N ALA A 288 6.39 -4.12 10.62
CA ALA A 288 6.80 -3.87 9.25
C ALA A 288 5.64 -3.85 8.24
N THR A 289 4.39 -4.00 8.71
CA THR A 289 3.20 -3.95 7.84
C THR A 289 3.09 -2.59 7.16
N GLY A 290 2.96 -2.59 5.83
CA GLY A 290 2.84 -1.38 5.04
C GLY A 290 4.14 -0.62 4.78
N ALA A 291 5.30 -1.06 5.31
CA ALA A 291 6.58 -0.36 5.08
C ALA A 291 6.92 -0.22 3.60
N GLY A 292 6.77 -1.29 2.82
CA GLY A 292 6.95 -1.28 1.36
C GLY A 292 5.93 -0.40 0.65
N ASP A 293 4.66 -0.48 1.08
CA ASP A 293 3.56 0.29 0.51
C ASP A 293 3.79 1.81 0.68
N LEU A 294 4.20 2.22 1.88
CA LEU A 294 4.51 3.62 2.18
C LEU A 294 5.83 4.06 1.53
N PHE A 295 6.82 3.16 1.41
CA PHE A 295 8.00 3.46 0.61
C PHE A 295 7.61 3.74 -0.84
N ALA A 296 6.76 2.92 -1.45
CA ALA A 296 6.25 3.14 -2.80
C ALA A 296 5.48 4.47 -2.91
N SER A 297 4.68 4.84 -1.89
CA SER A 297 4.01 6.15 -1.83
C SER A 297 5.00 7.30 -1.91
N GLY A 298 6.03 7.30 -1.06
CA GLY A 298 7.05 8.37 -1.04
C GLY A 298 7.87 8.42 -2.33
N PHE A 299 8.24 7.26 -2.89
CA PHE A 299 8.96 7.18 -4.15
C PHE A 299 8.13 7.74 -5.31
N LEU A 300 6.86 7.35 -5.42
CA LEU A 300 5.91 7.86 -6.44
C LEU A 300 5.71 9.37 -6.29
N TYR A 301 5.59 9.88 -5.06
CA TYR A 301 5.54 11.32 -4.81
C TYR A 301 6.77 12.02 -5.37
N GLY A 302 7.97 11.52 -5.06
CA GLY A 302 9.22 12.09 -5.58
C GLY A 302 9.26 12.11 -7.11
N MET A 303 8.82 11.02 -7.77
CA MET A 303 8.72 10.97 -9.24
C MET A 303 7.73 12.01 -9.78
N ILE A 304 6.55 12.16 -9.18
CA ILE A 304 5.53 13.15 -9.58
C ILE A 304 6.06 14.57 -9.44
N ARG A 305 6.86 14.83 -8.41
CA ARG A 305 7.49 16.13 -8.17
C ARG A 305 8.77 16.36 -8.98
N GLY A 306 9.21 15.39 -9.76
CA GLY A 306 10.41 15.49 -10.60
C GLY A 306 11.71 15.51 -9.80
N LEU A 307 11.75 14.91 -8.62
CA LEU A 307 12.94 14.80 -7.79
C LEU A 307 13.98 13.84 -8.41
N SER A 308 15.22 13.93 -7.96
CA SER A 308 16.27 12.98 -8.36
C SER A 308 15.95 11.55 -7.93
N LEU A 309 16.58 10.55 -8.55
CA LEU A 309 16.40 9.14 -8.18
C LEU A 309 16.76 8.91 -6.71
N GLU A 310 17.83 9.54 -6.24
CA GLU A 310 18.25 9.47 -4.84
C GLU A 310 17.21 10.08 -3.90
N ASP A 311 16.67 11.25 -4.24
CA ASP A 311 15.67 11.92 -3.42
C ASP A 311 14.33 11.17 -3.42
N CYS A 312 13.92 10.55 -4.53
CA CYS A 312 12.78 9.63 -4.56
C CYS A 312 12.95 8.49 -3.54
N CYS A 313 14.15 7.90 -3.47
CA CYS A 313 14.45 6.86 -2.48
C CYS A 313 14.45 7.39 -1.04
N LYS A 314 14.96 8.62 -0.80
CA LYS A 314 14.92 9.27 0.53
C LYS A 314 13.49 9.55 0.98
N VAL A 315 12.64 10.12 0.11
CA VAL A 315 11.21 10.31 0.43
C VAL A 315 10.53 8.98 0.70
N GLY A 316 10.81 7.95 -0.11
CA GLY A 316 10.34 6.59 0.11
C GLY A 316 10.77 6.05 1.48
N SER A 317 12.04 6.25 1.86
CA SER A 317 12.56 5.80 3.15
C SER A 317 11.90 6.53 4.33
N CYS A 318 11.72 7.85 4.26
CA CYS A 318 11.01 8.62 5.28
C CYS A 318 9.55 8.15 5.41
N SER A 319 8.86 7.95 4.28
CA SER A 319 7.46 7.51 4.25
C SER A 319 7.32 6.08 4.79
N GLY A 320 8.16 5.13 4.35
CA GLY A 320 8.20 3.78 4.90
C GLY A 320 8.57 3.75 6.40
N GLY A 321 9.49 4.64 6.82
CA GLY A 321 9.86 4.82 8.22
C GLY A 321 8.73 5.33 9.11
N SER A 322 7.75 6.06 8.55
CA SER A 322 6.62 6.59 9.33
C SER A 322 5.66 5.49 9.79
N VAL A 323 5.38 4.50 8.94
CA VAL A 323 4.38 3.46 9.25
C VAL A 323 4.91 2.41 10.24
N ILE A 324 6.21 2.08 10.22
CA ILE A 324 6.79 1.04 11.07
C ILE A 324 6.82 1.37 12.57
N ARG A 325 6.38 2.58 12.94
CA ARG A 325 6.34 3.12 14.31
C ARG A 325 5.07 2.79 15.08
N ALA A 326 4.14 2.05 14.47
CA ALA A 326 2.89 1.61 15.09
C ALA A 326 2.44 0.29 14.47
N LEU A 327 1.48 -0.39 15.10
CA LEU A 327 0.85 -1.58 14.51
C LEU A 327 -0.04 -1.21 13.34
N GLY A 328 0.07 -1.99 12.25
CA GLY A 328 -0.76 -1.91 11.05
C GLY A 328 -0.23 -0.98 9.98
N GLY A 329 -0.84 -1.05 8.79
CA GLY A 329 -0.42 -0.33 7.59
C GLY A 329 -0.94 1.12 7.48
N GLU A 330 -1.49 1.69 8.56
CA GLU A 330 -1.98 3.06 8.62
C GLU A 330 -1.06 3.94 9.45
N VAL A 331 -0.68 5.09 8.90
CA VAL A 331 0.23 6.03 9.57
C VAL A 331 -0.55 6.92 10.54
N ARG A 332 -0.15 6.96 11.80
CA ARG A 332 -0.72 7.86 12.82
C ARG A 332 -0.27 9.30 12.58
N LEU A 333 -1.03 10.26 13.11
CA LEU A 333 -0.75 11.70 12.96
C LEU A 333 0.67 12.08 13.41
N GLU A 334 1.09 11.61 14.58
CA GLU A 334 2.43 11.85 15.12
C GLU A 334 3.54 11.27 14.22
N ASN A 335 3.26 10.19 13.51
CA ASN A 335 4.21 9.56 12.61
C ASN A 335 4.30 10.29 11.26
N TRP A 336 3.21 10.93 10.79
CA TRP A 336 3.28 11.89 9.69
C TRP A 336 4.14 13.10 10.06
N GLN A 337 3.97 13.65 11.26
CA GLN A 337 4.80 14.75 11.76
C GLN A 337 6.27 14.37 11.85
N TRP A 338 6.58 13.14 12.27
CA TRP A 338 7.94 12.60 12.24
C TRP A 338 8.48 12.57 10.80
N MET A 339 7.71 12.04 9.84
CA MET A 339 8.12 11.99 8.43
C MET A 339 8.47 13.37 7.87
N TYR A 340 7.64 14.38 8.16
CA TYR A 340 7.91 15.75 7.69
C TYR A 340 9.18 16.34 8.28
N LYS A 341 9.48 16.06 9.56
CA LYS A 341 10.74 16.47 10.18
C LYS A 341 11.94 15.79 9.51
N GLU A 342 11.83 14.51 9.21
CA GLU A 342 12.89 13.78 8.49
C GLU A 342 13.08 14.31 7.06
N LEU A 343 12.01 14.60 6.32
CA LEU A 343 12.10 15.21 4.99
C LEU A 343 12.90 16.52 5.05
N LEU A 344 12.58 17.40 6.00
CA LEU A 344 13.32 18.66 6.21
C LEU A 344 14.79 18.41 6.57
N ALA A 345 15.06 17.44 7.45
CA ALA A 345 16.43 17.08 7.84
C ALA A 345 17.25 16.55 6.67
N GLN A 346 16.61 15.91 5.68
CA GLN A 346 17.23 15.48 4.43
C GLN A 346 17.31 16.58 3.36
N GLY A 347 16.85 17.80 3.64
CA GLY A 347 16.79 18.90 2.67
C GLY A 347 15.75 18.72 1.58
N LEU A 348 14.74 17.89 1.82
CA LEU A 348 13.68 17.59 0.87
C LEU A 348 12.47 18.55 1.05
N PRO A 349 11.74 18.86 -0.03
CA PRO A 349 10.57 19.72 0.06
C PRO A 349 9.45 19.03 0.83
N LEU A 350 8.72 19.80 1.63
CA LEU A 350 7.49 19.31 2.25
C LEU A 350 6.37 19.18 1.22
N PRO A 351 5.44 18.25 1.41
CA PRO A 351 4.22 18.15 0.62
C PRO A 351 3.35 19.40 0.77
N ASP A 352 2.71 19.84 -0.33
CA ASP A 352 1.69 20.89 -0.30
C ASP A 352 0.39 20.26 0.23
N LEU A 353 0.21 20.28 1.54
CA LEU A 353 -1.03 19.84 2.17
C LEU A 353 -2.01 21.02 2.14
N THR A 354 -3.21 20.82 1.59
CA THR A 354 -4.27 21.84 1.64
C THR A 354 -4.67 22.11 3.10
N ASP A 355 -5.03 23.35 3.42
CA ASP A 355 -5.34 23.86 4.77
C ASP A 355 -6.38 23.04 5.58
N ASP A 356 -7.16 22.17 4.92
CA ASP A 356 -8.11 21.24 5.57
C ASP A 356 -7.44 20.03 6.24
N SER A 357 -6.16 19.78 6.00
CA SER A 357 -5.44 18.73 6.72
C SER A 357 -5.05 19.27 8.12
N THR A 358 -5.79 18.86 9.14
CA THR A 358 -5.60 19.11 10.59
C THR A 358 -4.18 18.78 11.10
N ILE A 359 -3.27 18.41 10.22
CA ILE A 359 -1.94 17.88 10.49
C ILE A 359 -0.94 18.98 10.83
N LEU A 360 -1.01 20.16 10.16
CA LEU A 360 -0.05 21.23 10.37
C LEU A 360 -0.49 22.28 11.41
N THR A 361 -1.79 22.53 11.59
CA THR A 361 -2.31 23.58 12.48
C THR A 361 -2.12 23.33 13.97
N LYS A 362 -1.79 22.11 14.41
CA LYS A 362 -1.48 21.81 15.82
C LYS A 362 0.00 22.00 16.19
N SER A 363 0.90 22.11 15.22
CA SER A 363 2.35 22.26 15.47
C SER A 363 2.75 23.68 15.88
N GLU A 364 2.04 24.71 15.43
CA GLU A 364 2.38 26.12 15.74
C GLU A 364 1.94 26.59 17.14
N LYS A 365 1.04 25.84 17.81
CA LYS A 365 0.56 26.19 19.16
C LYS A 365 1.38 25.61 20.30
N MET A 366 2.46 24.88 20.04
CA MET A 366 3.35 24.30 21.06
C MET A 366 4.72 24.99 21.13
N THR A 367 4.93 26.10 20.43
CA THR A 367 6.21 26.87 20.45
C THR A 367 6.02 28.32 20.90
N THR A 368 4.97 28.64 21.68
CA THR A 368 4.87 29.88 22.43
C THR A 368 4.68 29.63 23.92
#